data_64ed96e68ef17fb7d22772305ff10267
#
_entry.id   64ed96e68ef17fb7d22772305ff10267
#
_cell.length_a   1.000
_cell.length_b   1.000
_cell.length_c   1.000
_cell.angle_alpha   90.00
_cell.angle_beta   90.00
_cell.angle_gamma   90.00
#
_symmetry.space_group_name_H-M   'P 1'
#
loop_
_entity.id
_entity.type
_entity.pdbx_description
1 polymer ?
#
loop_
_entity_poly.entity_id
_entity_poly.type
_entity_poly.pdbx_seq_one_letter_code
_entity_poly.pdbx_strand_id
1 'polypeptide(L)'
;MAQTMLFRMGADASCTDGACGQVSRIIVNPVTREVTHLAVDPKHRHGPGRLVPVDLVDATTGQIRLRCPLAEFQALRPAEETEAVPDLDPTGHPGGDPNQMSRSPMHPWDQVVRPEASQEVTVDSVPFGEVEVHSELTVCATDGEIGQVQGLVVEPGGHHVTHVLLQEGHMRGRKDVAIPIGAVTKIGTLLIHLSLTKHQVKDLPPVDIDHPAR
;
A
#
# COMPACT_ATOMS: atom_id res chain seq x y z
N MET A 1 -19.42 -19.07 14.26
CA MET A 1 -18.35 -18.23 14.81
C MET A 1 -17.75 -17.49 13.64
N ALA A 2 -17.82 -16.16 13.65
CA ALA A 2 -17.24 -15.36 12.57
C ALA A 2 -15.72 -15.47 12.63
N GLN A 3 -15.10 -16.04 11.62
CA GLN A 3 -13.65 -16.19 11.52
C GLN A 3 -13.08 -14.83 11.14
N THR A 4 -12.44 -14.13 12.07
CA THR A 4 -11.79 -12.85 11.84
C THR A 4 -10.67 -13.02 10.82
N MET A 5 -10.62 -12.14 9.81
CA MET A 5 -9.58 -12.15 8.79
C MET A 5 -8.46 -11.19 9.20
N LEU A 6 -7.23 -11.64 9.04
CA LEU A 6 -6.04 -10.85 9.36
C LEU A 6 -5.26 -10.53 8.09
N PHE A 7 -5.14 -9.25 7.75
CA PHE A 7 -4.28 -8.77 6.67
C PHE A 7 -3.02 -8.16 7.27
N ARG A 8 -1.89 -8.89 7.17
CA ARG A 8 -0.58 -8.40 7.61
C ARG A 8 0.24 -7.89 6.43
N MET A 9 0.95 -6.80 6.67
CA MET A 9 2.00 -6.35 5.75
C MET A 9 3.12 -7.38 5.69
N GLY A 10 3.62 -7.64 4.49
CA GLY A 10 4.65 -8.67 4.26
C GLY A 10 4.13 -10.11 4.32
N ALA A 11 2.83 -10.34 4.52
CA ALA A 11 2.26 -11.68 4.48
C ALA A 11 2.40 -12.30 3.08
N ASP A 12 2.77 -13.59 3.04
CA ASP A 12 2.87 -14.32 1.78
C ASP A 12 1.48 -14.52 1.15
N ALA A 13 1.39 -14.22 -0.13
CA ALA A 13 0.20 -14.40 -0.94
C ALA A 13 0.40 -15.56 -1.94
N SER A 14 -0.62 -16.42 -2.05
CA SER A 14 -0.61 -17.57 -2.96
C SER A 14 -1.91 -17.62 -3.77
N CYS A 15 -1.76 -17.89 -5.06
CA CYS A 15 -2.85 -18.25 -5.96
C CYS A 15 -3.20 -19.72 -5.82
N THR A 16 -4.21 -20.19 -6.56
CA THR A 16 -4.63 -21.60 -6.54
C THR A 16 -3.55 -22.56 -7.04
N ASP A 17 -2.63 -22.08 -7.87
CA ASP A 17 -1.59 -22.85 -8.58
C ASP A 17 -0.16 -22.49 -8.18
N GLY A 18 0.04 -21.58 -7.20
CA GLY A 18 1.38 -21.25 -6.73
C GLY A 18 1.47 -19.93 -5.97
N ALA A 19 2.68 -19.65 -5.47
CA ALA A 19 2.96 -18.38 -4.79
C ALA A 19 2.94 -17.21 -5.79
N CYS A 20 2.25 -16.14 -5.45
CA CYS A 20 2.14 -14.95 -6.29
C CYS A 20 2.94 -13.74 -5.76
N GLY A 21 3.19 -13.64 -4.45
CA GLY A 21 3.96 -12.52 -3.92
C GLY A 21 3.79 -12.32 -2.42
N GLN A 22 3.91 -11.05 -2.01
CA GLN A 22 3.67 -10.60 -0.63
C GLN A 22 2.79 -9.36 -0.62
N VAL A 23 1.97 -9.23 0.42
CA VAL A 23 1.14 -8.03 0.62
C VAL A 23 2.04 -6.87 1.00
N SER A 24 2.06 -5.83 0.18
CA SER A 24 2.82 -4.60 0.43
C SER A 24 1.95 -3.48 0.99
N ARG A 25 0.70 -3.37 0.48
CA ARG A 25 -0.24 -2.31 0.84
C ARG A 25 -1.65 -2.87 0.94
N ILE A 26 -2.46 -2.25 1.81
CA ILE A 26 -3.90 -2.55 1.95
C ILE A 26 -4.66 -1.28 1.59
N ILE A 27 -5.58 -1.35 0.66
CA ILE A 27 -6.37 -0.22 0.20
C ILE A 27 -7.70 -0.22 0.95
N VAL A 28 -8.02 0.90 1.56
CA VAL A 28 -9.17 1.06 2.45
C VAL A 28 -10.00 2.27 2.01
N ASN A 29 -11.30 2.12 2.00
CA ASN A 29 -12.19 3.25 1.92
C ASN A 29 -12.25 3.94 3.31
N PRO A 30 -11.77 5.19 3.45
CA PRO A 30 -11.69 5.86 4.75
C PRO A 30 -13.05 6.23 5.33
N VAL A 31 -14.11 6.28 4.51
CA VAL A 31 -15.47 6.64 4.91
C VAL A 31 -16.22 5.42 5.42
N THR A 32 -16.25 4.33 4.63
CA THR A 32 -16.93 3.08 5.02
C THR A 32 -16.08 2.21 5.93
N ARG A 33 -14.74 2.46 5.97
CA ARG A 33 -13.76 1.65 6.72
C ARG A 33 -13.71 0.21 6.25
N GLU A 34 -13.88 -0.01 4.96
CA GLU A 34 -13.82 -1.32 4.32
C GLU A 34 -12.52 -1.47 3.56
N VAL A 35 -11.93 -2.66 3.63
CA VAL A 35 -10.84 -3.04 2.74
C VAL A 35 -11.43 -3.33 1.37
N THR A 36 -10.91 -2.70 0.34
CA THR A 36 -11.37 -2.87 -1.05
C THR A 36 -10.39 -3.69 -1.87
N HIS A 37 -9.08 -3.45 -1.67
CA HIS A 37 -8.03 -4.12 -2.41
C HIS A 37 -6.81 -4.42 -1.55
N LEU A 38 -6.02 -5.39 -1.99
CA LEU A 38 -4.66 -5.62 -1.50
C LEU A 38 -3.68 -5.39 -2.65
N ALA A 39 -2.60 -4.66 -2.41
CA ALA A 39 -1.47 -4.64 -3.32
C ALA A 39 -0.55 -5.82 -2.98
N VAL A 40 -0.28 -6.65 -3.97
CA VAL A 40 0.57 -7.83 -3.83
C VAL A 40 1.76 -7.70 -4.77
N ASP A 41 2.95 -7.58 -4.20
CA ASP A 41 4.19 -7.43 -4.94
C ASP A 41 4.89 -8.77 -5.14
N PRO A 42 5.46 -9.02 -6.32
CA PRO A 42 6.15 -10.27 -6.62
C PRO A 42 7.44 -10.38 -5.78
N LYS A 43 7.60 -11.47 -5.01
CA LYS A 43 8.71 -11.68 -4.07
C LYS A 43 10.10 -11.76 -4.73
N HIS A 44 10.17 -12.22 -5.98
CA HIS A 44 11.44 -12.49 -6.69
C HIS A 44 11.38 -12.13 -8.19
N ARG A 45 10.36 -11.43 -8.64
CA ARG A 45 10.22 -11.03 -10.04
C ARG A 45 10.27 -9.52 -10.14
N HIS A 46 11.02 -9.01 -11.10
CA HIS A 46 10.95 -7.61 -11.48
C HIS A 46 9.60 -7.36 -12.17
N GLY A 47 8.85 -6.43 -11.68
CA GLY A 47 7.56 -6.03 -12.25
C GLY A 47 6.68 -5.35 -11.21
N PRO A 48 5.73 -4.54 -11.66
CA PRO A 48 4.81 -3.86 -10.74
C PRO A 48 3.96 -4.89 -9.99
N GLY A 49 3.66 -4.59 -8.74
CA GLY A 49 2.68 -5.32 -7.95
C GLY A 49 1.31 -5.35 -8.62
N ARG A 50 0.41 -6.15 -8.10
CA ARG A 50 -0.96 -6.25 -8.61
C ARG A 50 -1.96 -5.82 -7.55
N LEU A 51 -2.96 -5.07 -8.00
CA LEU A 51 -4.08 -4.63 -7.18
C LEU A 51 -5.14 -5.72 -7.18
N VAL A 52 -5.24 -6.44 -6.08
CA VAL A 52 -6.14 -7.60 -5.92
C VAL A 52 -7.42 -7.16 -5.21
N PRO A 53 -8.60 -7.27 -5.83
CA PRO A 53 -9.87 -7.04 -5.15
C PRO A 53 -10.03 -7.96 -3.95
N VAL A 54 -10.52 -7.44 -2.83
CA VAL A 54 -10.66 -8.20 -1.59
C VAL A 54 -11.59 -9.40 -1.73
N ASP A 55 -12.55 -9.34 -2.65
CA ASP A 55 -13.47 -10.45 -2.96
C ASP A 55 -12.76 -11.71 -3.48
N LEU A 56 -11.56 -11.56 -4.04
CA LEU A 56 -10.73 -12.69 -4.47
C LEU A 56 -9.87 -13.28 -3.35
N VAL A 57 -9.95 -12.72 -2.15
CA VAL A 57 -9.07 -13.08 -1.04
C VAL A 57 -9.77 -14.01 -0.07
N ASP A 58 -9.16 -15.16 0.18
CA ASP A 58 -9.44 -16.03 1.32
C ASP A 58 -8.32 -15.81 2.34
N ALA A 59 -8.53 -14.98 3.35
CA ALA A 59 -7.57 -14.81 4.42
C ALA A 59 -7.72 -15.94 5.43
N THR A 60 -6.65 -16.70 5.58
CA THR A 60 -6.46 -17.62 6.68
C THR A 60 -5.41 -17.03 7.63
N THR A 61 -5.41 -17.47 8.87
CA THR A 61 -4.48 -16.97 9.89
C THR A 61 -3.02 -16.98 9.37
N GLY A 62 -2.49 -15.79 9.09
CA GLY A 62 -1.09 -15.59 8.69
C GLY A 62 -0.75 -15.81 7.21
N GLN A 63 -1.67 -16.27 6.36
CA GLN A 63 -1.45 -16.42 4.92
C GLN A 63 -2.62 -15.88 4.12
N ILE A 64 -2.31 -15.26 2.97
CA ILE A 64 -3.30 -14.77 2.03
C ILE A 64 -3.41 -15.76 0.88
N ARG A 65 -4.62 -16.29 0.68
CA ARG A 65 -4.93 -17.15 -0.48
C ARG A 65 -5.83 -16.40 -1.43
N LEU A 66 -5.48 -16.43 -2.71
CA LEU A 66 -6.29 -15.87 -3.78
C LEU A 66 -7.07 -16.97 -4.48
N ARG A 67 -8.34 -16.72 -4.78
CA ARG A 67 -9.23 -17.67 -5.48
C ARG A 67 -8.99 -17.73 -6.98
N CYS A 68 -7.98 -17.03 -7.50
CA CYS A 68 -7.62 -17.01 -8.91
C CYS A 68 -6.31 -17.76 -9.18
N PRO A 69 -6.11 -18.28 -10.40
CA PRO A 69 -4.82 -18.80 -10.83
C PRO A 69 -3.81 -17.67 -11.09
N LEU A 70 -2.52 -18.00 -11.14
CA LEU A 70 -1.45 -17.05 -11.34
C LEU A 70 -1.58 -16.24 -12.64
N ALA A 71 -2.11 -16.86 -13.70
CA ALA A 71 -2.34 -16.18 -14.98
C ALA A 71 -3.38 -15.05 -14.86
N GLU A 72 -4.46 -15.28 -14.11
CA GLU A 72 -5.49 -14.27 -13.84
C GLU A 72 -4.95 -13.18 -12.92
N PHE A 73 -4.19 -13.55 -11.88
CA PHE A 73 -3.49 -12.60 -11.02
C PHE A 73 -2.59 -11.66 -11.82
N GLN A 74 -1.82 -12.17 -12.79
CA GLN A 74 -0.95 -11.35 -13.63
C GLN A 74 -1.71 -10.40 -14.55
N ALA A 75 -2.97 -10.70 -14.89
CA ALA A 75 -3.85 -9.86 -15.68
C ALA A 75 -4.56 -8.77 -14.87
N LEU A 76 -4.49 -8.81 -13.54
CA LEU A 76 -5.05 -7.77 -12.69
C LEU A 76 -4.36 -6.41 -12.92
N ARG A 77 -5.06 -5.35 -12.55
CA ARG A 77 -4.52 -3.98 -12.65
C ARG A 77 -3.19 -3.87 -11.89
N PRO A 78 -2.18 -3.19 -12.47
CA PRO A 78 -0.94 -2.92 -11.75
C PRO A 78 -1.22 -2.04 -10.53
N ALA A 79 -0.52 -2.32 -9.43
CA ALA A 79 -0.58 -1.51 -8.20
C ALA A 79 0.16 -0.17 -8.36
N GLU A 80 1.05 -0.09 -9.35
CA GLU A 80 1.82 1.10 -9.70
C GLU A 80 1.73 1.31 -11.20
N GLU A 81 1.50 2.55 -11.63
CA GLU A 81 1.53 2.97 -13.03
C GLU A 81 2.72 3.90 -13.23
N THR A 82 3.54 3.60 -14.24
CA THR A 82 4.64 4.47 -14.62
C THR A 82 4.16 5.38 -15.75
N GLU A 83 4.06 6.68 -15.47
CA GLU A 83 3.77 7.68 -16.47
C GLU A 83 5.06 8.36 -16.91
N ALA A 84 5.29 8.43 -18.22
CA ALA A 84 6.34 9.25 -18.80
C ALA A 84 5.86 10.71 -18.81
N VAL A 85 6.40 11.52 -17.91
CA VAL A 85 6.11 12.95 -17.89
C VAL A 85 7.11 13.64 -18.80
N PRO A 86 6.65 14.38 -19.85
CA PRO A 86 7.54 15.19 -20.67
C PRO A 86 8.25 16.22 -19.79
N ASP A 87 9.56 16.33 -19.96
CA ASP A 87 10.35 17.35 -19.26
C ASP A 87 9.90 18.74 -19.76
N LEU A 88 9.05 19.39 -18.99
CA LEU A 88 8.65 20.78 -19.23
C LEU A 88 9.75 21.66 -18.65
N ASP A 89 10.31 22.55 -19.46
CA ASP A 89 11.23 23.55 -18.95
C ASP A 89 10.52 24.44 -17.89
N PRO A 90 11.26 25.12 -16.99
CA PRO A 90 10.68 25.95 -15.92
C PRO A 90 9.76 27.09 -16.42
N THR A 91 9.69 27.33 -17.74
CA THR A 91 8.85 28.36 -18.35
C THR A 91 7.54 27.78 -18.92
N GLY A 92 7.31 26.45 -18.77
CA GLY A 92 6.06 25.79 -19.17
C GLY A 92 5.87 25.70 -20.70
N HIS A 93 6.92 25.85 -21.47
CA HIS A 93 6.89 25.67 -22.91
C HIS A 93 7.47 24.31 -23.28
N PRO A 94 6.87 23.57 -24.22
CA PRO A 94 7.52 22.39 -24.78
C PRO A 94 8.81 22.86 -25.43
N GLY A 95 9.94 22.35 -24.94
CA GLY A 95 11.28 22.84 -25.26
C GLY A 95 11.56 23.01 -26.73
N GLY A 96 11.63 24.23 -27.16
CA GLY A 96 11.96 24.66 -28.50
C GLY A 96 11.87 26.16 -28.61
N ASP A 97 12.95 26.87 -28.25
CA ASP A 97 13.07 28.30 -28.51
C ASP A 97 13.12 28.53 -30.03
N PRO A 98 12.06 29.12 -30.68
CA PRO A 98 12.06 29.39 -32.13
C PRO A 98 13.05 30.46 -32.52
N ASN A 99 13.78 31.07 -31.62
CA ASN A 99 14.69 32.18 -31.90
C ASN A 99 16.18 31.81 -31.84
N GLN A 100 16.54 30.55 -31.66
CA GLN A 100 17.91 30.06 -31.84
C GLN A 100 18.25 29.61 -33.27
N MET A 101 17.62 30.20 -34.27
CA MET A 101 18.13 30.15 -35.63
C MET A 101 19.21 31.21 -35.81
N SER A 102 20.35 31.03 -35.18
CA SER A 102 21.50 31.90 -35.45
C SER A 102 22.81 31.14 -35.38
N ARG A 103 23.24 30.64 -36.54
CA ARG A 103 24.63 30.44 -36.97
C ARG A 103 25.46 29.45 -36.16
N SER A 104 25.35 28.18 -36.51
CA SER A 104 26.50 27.27 -36.47
C SER A 104 26.60 26.47 -37.75
N PRO A 105 27.80 26.29 -38.36
CA PRO A 105 27.97 25.58 -39.60
C PRO A 105 27.66 24.09 -39.36
N MET A 106 26.76 23.57 -40.17
CA MET A 106 26.34 22.17 -40.23
C MET A 106 27.55 21.25 -40.38
N HIS A 107 27.77 20.41 -39.34
CA HIS A 107 28.46 19.15 -39.51
C HIS A 107 27.42 18.04 -39.76
N PRO A 108 27.54 17.26 -40.87
CA PRO A 108 26.49 16.30 -41.26
C PRO A 108 26.30 15.08 -40.37
N TRP A 109 27.03 14.95 -39.29
CA TRP A 109 26.98 13.79 -38.37
C TRP A 109 26.56 14.09 -36.95
N ASP A 110 26.16 15.31 -36.63
CA ASP A 110 25.77 15.70 -35.27
C ASP A 110 24.25 15.64 -35.02
N GLN A 111 23.52 14.83 -35.80
CA GLN A 111 22.18 14.38 -35.36
C GLN A 111 22.30 13.16 -34.45
N VAL A 112 22.99 13.32 -33.33
CA VAL A 112 22.67 12.51 -32.16
C VAL A 112 21.32 13.03 -31.64
N VAL A 113 20.25 12.39 -32.09
CA VAL A 113 18.94 12.50 -31.44
C VAL A 113 19.20 12.10 -29.99
N ARG A 114 19.40 13.08 -29.12
CA ARG A 114 19.34 12.83 -27.67
C ARG A 114 17.93 12.35 -27.43
N PRO A 115 17.72 11.14 -26.91
CA PRO A 115 16.40 10.76 -26.44
C PRO A 115 16.03 11.83 -25.41
N GLU A 116 14.91 12.51 -25.63
CA GLU A 116 14.33 13.42 -24.65
C GLU A 116 14.26 12.64 -23.35
N ALA A 117 14.92 13.13 -22.32
CA ALA A 117 14.92 12.50 -21.03
C ALA A 117 13.51 12.67 -20.44
N SER A 118 12.62 11.75 -20.79
CA SER A 118 11.32 11.65 -20.13
C SER A 118 11.58 11.18 -18.71
N GLN A 119 11.19 11.96 -17.73
CA GLN A 119 11.19 11.50 -16.34
C GLN A 119 10.07 10.49 -16.19
N GLU A 120 10.42 9.25 -15.88
CA GLU A 120 9.45 8.23 -15.48
C GLU A 120 9.04 8.48 -14.03
N VAL A 121 7.79 8.86 -13.84
CA VAL A 121 7.21 9.01 -12.50
C VAL A 121 6.33 7.80 -12.24
N THR A 122 6.68 7.04 -11.21
CA THR A 122 5.84 5.94 -10.74
C THR A 122 4.77 6.50 -9.80
N VAL A 123 3.52 6.27 -10.14
CA VAL A 123 2.36 6.69 -9.35
C VAL A 123 1.62 5.46 -8.86
N ASP A 124 1.25 5.46 -7.58
CA ASP A 124 0.44 4.39 -7.00
C ASP A 124 -0.98 4.41 -7.55
N SER A 125 -1.45 3.25 -8.03
CA SER A 125 -2.79 3.09 -8.61
C SER A 125 -3.85 2.91 -7.52
N VAL A 126 -4.04 3.93 -6.67
CA VAL A 126 -5.08 3.91 -5.64
C VAL A 126 -6.41 4.37 -6.26
N PRO A 127 -7.52 3.63 -6.09
CA PRO A 127 -8.84 4.06 -6.55
C PRO A 127 -9.24 5.40 -5.93
N PHE A 128 -9.96 6.21 -6.69
CA PHE A 128 -10.36 7.55 -6.26
C PHE A 128 -11.18 7.52 -4.96
N GLY A 129 -10.74 8.29 -3.95
CA GLY A 129 -11.40 8.38 -2.65
C GLY A 129 -11.00 7.29 -1.65
N GLU A 130 -10.09 6.42 -2.00
CA GLU A 130 -9.50 5.42 -1.13
C GLU A 130 -8.13 5.87 -0.62
N VAL A 131 -7.66 5.22 0.43
CA VAL A 131 -6.32 5.46 1.01
C VAL A 131 -5.59 4.14 1.10
N GLU A 132 -4.28 4.20 0.89
CA GLU A 132 -3.42 3.06 1.11
C GLU A 132 -2.90 3.04 2.54
N VAL A 133 -2.85 1.84 3.09
CA VAL A 133 -2.25 1.53 4.38
C VAL A 133 -1.02 0.67 4.10
N HIS A 134 0.16 1.15 4.49
CA HIS A 134 1.45 0.48 4.30
C HIS A 134 2.25 0.44 5.62
N SER A 135 3.33 -0.34 5.65
CA SER A 135 4.11 -0.57 6.87
C SER A 135 4.82 0.67 7.44
N GLU A 136 5.01 1.71 6.62
CA GLU A 136 5.64 2.96 7.06
C GLU A 136 4.64 3.96 7.64
N LEU A 137 3.33 3.65 7.55
CA LEU A 137 2.28 4.52 8.05
C LEU A 137 2.37 4.63 9.57
N THR A 138 2.59 5.85 10.04
CA THR A 138 2.75 6.13 11.48
C THR A 138 1.40 6.27 12.18
N VAL A 139 1.29 5.69 13.37
CA VAL A 139 0.12 5.84 14.23
C VAL A 139 0.39 6.84 15.34
N CYS A 140 -0.47 7.88 15.40
CA CYS A 140 -0.37 8.96 16.37
C CYS A 140 -1.53 8.93 17.36
N ALA A 141 -1.19 8.82 18.65
CA ALA A 141 -2.10 9.09 19.76
C ALA A 141 -2.30 10.59 19.94
N THR A 142 -3.19 11.00 20.85
CA THR A 142 -3.43 12.41 21.17
C THR A 142 -2.20 13.11 21.78
N ASP A 143 -1.28 12.34 22.36
CA ASP A 143 -0.06 12.79 23.04
C ASP A 143 1.24 12.40 22.30
N GLY A 144 1.14 12.00 21.02
CA GLY A 144 2.27 11.79 20.12
C GLY A 144 2.30 10.42 19.45
N GLU A 145 3.37 10.17 18.70
CA GLU A 145 3.57 8.94 17.91
C GLU A 145 3.71 7.70 18.80
N ILE A 146 3.09 6.58 18.38
CA ILE A 146 3.12 5.31 19.11
C ILE A 146 3.99 4.27 18.38
N GLY A 147 3.85 4.17 17.05
CA GLY A 147 4.52 3.19 16.23
C GLY A 147 3.99 3.13 14.81
N GLN A 148 4.25 2.02 14.13
CA GLN A 148 3.90 1.83 12.71
C GLN A 148 2.84 0.74 12.55
N VAL A 149 2.02 0.88 11.50
CA VAL A 149 1.01 -0.11 11.14
C VAL A 149 1.67 -1.42 10.69
N GLN A 150 1.16 -2.54 11.17
CA GLN A 150 1.58 -3.89 10.77
C GLN A 150 0.51 -4.63 9.98
N GLY A 151 -0.72 -4.18 10.07
CA GLY A 151 -1.83 -4.81 9.38
C GLY A 151 -3.19 -4.35 9.86
N LEU A 152 -4.22 -4.99 9.34
CA LEU A 152 -5.61 -4.73 9.68
C LEU A 152 -6.33 -6.04 10.02
N VAL A 153 -7.20 -5.96 11.02
CA VAL A 153 -8.15 -7.02 11.36
C VAL A 153 -9.49 -6.68 10.75
N VAL A 154 -10.06 -7.62 10.02
CA VAL A 154 -11.24 -7.40 9.19
C VAL A 154 -12.32 -8.42 9.50
N GLU A 155 -13.57 -7.99 9.48
CA GLU A 155 -14.73 -8.85 9.64
C GLU A 155 -14.97 -9.67 8.37
N PRO A 156 -15.19 -10.99 8.47
CA PRO A 156 -15.50 -11.83 7.31
C PRO A 156 -16.87 -11.49 6.74
N GLY A 157 -16.93 -11.40 5.41
CA GLY A 157 -18.16 -11.19 4.67
C GLY A 157 -18.56 -9.74 4.39
N GLY A 158 -18.11 -8.77 5.19
CA GLY A 158 -18.33 -7.33 4.94
C GLY A 158 -17.04 -6.56 4.68
N HIS A 159 -15.89 -7.18 4.88
CA HIS A 159 -14.56 -6.58 4.74
C HIS A 159 -14.34 -5.30 5.58
N HIS A 160 -15.20 -5.06 6.59
CA HIS A 160 -15.05 -3.94 7.49
C HIS A 160 -13.84 -4.11 8.41
N VAL A 161 -13.03 -3.09 8.50
CA VAL A 161 -11.90 -3.05 9.44
C VAL A 161 -12.44 -2.95 10.86
N THR A 162 -12.05 -3.88 11.72
CA THR A 162 -12.40 -3.89 13.14
C THR A 162 -11.28 -3.35 14.02
N HIS A 163 -10.03 -3.66 13.66
CA HIS A 163 -8.85 -3.19 14.40
C HIS A 163 -7.71 -2.85 13.45
N VAL A 164 -6.89 -1.89 13.88
CA VAL A 164 -5.59 -1.60 13.30
C VAL A 164 -4.52 -2.26 14.15
N LEU A 165 -3.66 -3.07 13.54
CA LEU A 165 -2.51 -3.66 14.22
C LEU A 165 -1.33 -2.73 14.14
N LEU A 166 -0.71 -2.48 15.26
CA LEU A 166 0.54 -1.75 15.34
C LEU A 166 1.58 -2.55 16.10
N GLN A 167 2.83 -2.28 15.81
CA GLN A 167 3.96 -2.78 16.57
C GLN A 167 4.44 -1.68 17.51
N GLU A 168 4.32 -1.90 18.82
CA GLU A 168 4.85 -1.02 19.86
C GLU A 168 6.28 -1.43 20.19
N GLY A 169 7.19 -0.46 20.27
CA GLY A 169 8.49 -0.61 20.90
C GLY A 169 9.68 -0.71 19.96
N HIS A 170 10.79 -0.10 20.41
CA HIS A 170 12.12 -0.16 19.81
C HIS A 170 12.92 -1.30 20.46
N MET A 171 13.33 -2.26 19.66
CA MET A 171 14.42 -3.24 19.87
C MET A 171 14.29 -4.37 20.91
N ARG A 172 13.53 -4.31 21.99
CA ARG A 172 13.41 -5.44 22.94
C ARG A 172 11.99 -5.52 23.50
N GLY A 173 11.21 -6.43 22.97
CA GLY A 173 9.82 -6.68 23.39
C GLY A 173 8.80 -6.08 22.45
N ARG A 174 8.85 -6.50 21.18
CA ARG A 174 7.81 -6.17 20.19
C ARG A 174 6.51 -6.78 20.66
N LYS A 175 5.53 -5.92 20.93
CA LYS A 175 4.17 -6.33 21.28
C LYS A 175 3.25 -5.84 20.17
N ASP A 176 2.52 -6.77 19.58
CA ASP A 176 1.47 -6.41 18.63
C ASP A 176 0.25 -5.96 19.45
N VAL A 177 -0.20 -4.76 19.20
CA VAL A 177 -1.37 -4.16 19.83
C VAL A 177 -2.44 -3.96 18.77
N ALA A 178 -3.67 -4.43 19.04
CA ALA A 178 -4.80 -4.18 18.18
C ALA A 178 -5.62 -3.00 18.71
N ILE A 179 -5.70 -1.95 17.93
CA ILE A 179 -6.46 -0.75 18.24
C ILE A 179 -7.83 -0.86 17.60
N PRO A 180 -8.93 -0.79 18.37
CA PRO A 180 -10.26 -0.81 17.80
C PRO A 180 -10.46 0.33 16.79
N ILE A 181 -11.08 0.05 15.65
CA ILE A 181 -11.32 1.04 14.58
C ILE A 181 -12.14 2.24 15.07
N GLY A 182 -12.97 2.05 16.10
CA GLY A 182 -13.72 3.12 16.77
C GLY A 182 -12.85 4.18 17.44
N ALA A 183 -11.61 3.83 17.80
CA ALA A 183 -10.63 4.76 18.35
C ALA A 183 -9.83 5.51 17.26
N VAL A 184 -9.96 5.13 16.00
CA VAL A 184 -9.34 5.81 14.85
C VAL A 184 -10.23 6.98 14.43
N THR A 185 -9.70 8.19 14.52
CA THR A 185 -10.42 9.41 14.14
C THR A 185 -10.21 9.77 12.67
N LYS A 186 -9.02 9.47 12.13
CA LYS A 186 -8.68 9.78 10.74
C LYS A 186 -7.63 8.79 10.23
N ILE A 187 -7.86 8.28 9.01
CA ILE A 187 -6.87 7.55 8.23
C ILE A 187 -6.43 8.50 7.11
N GLY A 188 -5.17 8.90 7.13
CA GLY A 188 -4.55 9.74 6.09
C GLY A 188 -3.49 8.95 5.35
N THR A 189 -2.87 9.56 4.35
CA THR A 189 -1.83 8.95 3.51
C THR A 189 -0.49 8.72 4.22
N LEU A 190 -0.20 9.46 5.29
CA LEU A 190 1.05 9.35 6.05
C LEU A 190 0.84 8.99 7.51
N LEU A 191 -0.32 9.31 8.06
CA LEU A 191 -0.60 9.22 9.50
C LEU A 191 -1.99 8.68 9.77
N ILE A 192 -2.09 7.79 10.77
CA ILE A 192 -3.37 7.41 11.40
C ILE A 192 -3.48 8.13 12.73
N HIS A 193 -4.57 8.87 12.93
CA HIS A 193 -4.84 9.58 14.18
C HIS A 193 -5.81 8.79 15.06
N LEU A 194 -5.47 8.71 16.36
CA LEU A 194 -6.31 8.06 17.37
C LEU A 194 -6.93 9.11 18.30
N SER A 195 -8.05 8.73 18.90
CA SER A 195 -8.66 9.44 20.03
C SER A 195 -8.08 9.06 21.40
N LEU A 196 -7.20 8.06 21.44
CA LEU A 196 -6.58 7.52 22.65
C LEU A 196 -5.23 8.18 22.92
N THR A 197 -4.83 8.18 24.21
CA THR A 197 -3.48 8.53 24.64
C THR A 197 -2.57 7.30 24.56
N LYS A 198 -1.25 7.51 24.58
CA LYS A 198 -0.24 6.42 24.63
C LYS A 198 -0.47 5.47 25.80
N HIS A 199 -0.87 6.01 26.95
CA HIS A 199 -1.16 5.22 28.16
C HIS A 199 -2.36 4.29 27.93
N GLN A 200 -3.44 4.82 27.38
CA GLN A 200 -4.63 4.04 27.07
C GLN A 200 -4.37 2.93 26.03
N VAL A 201 -3.48 3.20 25.06
CA VAL A 201 -3.08 2.17 24.07
C VAL A 201 -2.28 1.06 24.73
N LYS A 202 -1.41 1.36 25.69
CA LYS A 202 -0.64 0.34 26.45
C LYS A 202 -1.52 -0.55 27.33
N ASP A 203 -2.64 -0.02 27.79
CA ASP A 203 -3.61 -0.73 28.60
C ASP A 203 -4.53 -1.63 27.79
N LEU A 204 -4.49 -1.54 26.43
CA LEU A 204 -5.25 -2.44 25.59
C LEU A 204 -4.74 -3.88 25.72
N PRO A 205 -5.65 -4.87 25.76
CA PRO A 205 -5.25 -6.26 25.83
C PRO A 205 -4.41 -6.63 24.59
N PRO A 206 -3.32 -7.40 24.79
CA PRO A 206 -2.60 -7.95 23.65
C PRO A 206 -3.53 -8.86 22.86
N VAL A 207 -3.56 -8.69 21.56
CA VAL A 207 -4.30 -9.62 20.69
C VAL A 207 -3.36 -10.76 20.33
N ASP A 208 -3.74 -11.96 20.74
CA ASP A 208 -3.05 -13.18 20.34
C ASP A 208 -3.48 -13.52 18.91
N ILE A 209 -2.74 -13.01 17.95
CA ILE A 209 -3.07 -13.06 16.52
C ILE A 209 -2.82 -14.47 15.96
N ASP A 210 -2.00 -15.26 16.62
CA ASP A 210 -1.61 -16.60 16.20
C ASP A 210 -2.56 -17.71 16.67
N HIS A 211 -3.48 -17.40 17.58
CA HIS A 211 -4.47 -18.38 18.07
C HIS A 211 -5.87 -17.76 18.03
N PRO A 212 -6.72 -18.10 17.04
CA PRO A 212 -8.14 -17.78 17.13
C PRO A 212 -8.69 -18.48 18.38
N ALA A 213 -9.30 -17.72 19.26
CA ALA A 213 -9.92 -18.22 20.49
C ALA A 213 -10.78 -19.47 20.17
N ARG A 214 -10.48 -20.56 20.89
CA ARG A 214 -11.23 -21.83 20.85
C ARG A 214 -12.67 -21.62 21.29
#